data_0d9c4f7e5bf04e647c8a7ed0cb015275
#
_entry.id   0d9c4f7e5bf04e647c8a7ed0cb015275
#
_cell.length_a   1.000
_cell.length_b   1.000
_cell.length_c   1.000
_cell.angle_alpha   90.00
_cell.angle_beta   90.00
_cell.angle_gamma   90.00
#
_symmetry.space_group_name_H-M   'P 1'
#
loop_
_entity.id
_entity.type
_entity.pdbx_description
1 polymer ?
#
loop_
_entity_poly.entity_id
_entity_poly.type
_entity_poly.pdbx_seq_one_letter_code
_entity_poly.pdbx_strand_id
1 'polypeptide(L)'
;MHVQFREINPFDLWIWLEFSTIPSQQEKQYVEEVFNSWFYLGKLGAFNAENLQVQETGLELSYMNYDSQGYDKSLLALMHNMGEFEYEGTWARCWFDLGTSDAIALDLIINALKQLSEEYVTIEQLYIGGENEDWPIEESESRPSFIYDN
;
A
#
# COMPACT_ATOMS: atom_id res chain seq x y z
N MET A 1 -7.02 11.66 6.27
CA MET A 1 -6.05 10.58 6.46
C MET A 1 -4.64 11.17 6.45
N HIS A 2 -3.90 10.88 7.48
CA HIS A 2 -2.54 11.37 7.62
C HIS A 2 -1.58 10.30 7.14
N VAL A 3 -0.66 10.65 6.23
CA VAL A 3 0.27 9.69 5.64
C VAL A 3 1.68 10.01 6.11
N GLN A 4 2.39 9.00 6.57
CA GLN A 4 3.76 9.16 7.01
C GLN A 4 4.61 8.05 6.41
N PHE A 5 5.73 8.44 5.82
CA PHE A 5 6.70 7.49 5.30
C PHE A 5 7.80 7.25 6.32
N ARG A 6 8.16 6.00 6.47
CA ARG A 6 9.33 5.61 7.27
C ARG A 6 10.39 5.13 6.30
N GLU A 7 11.44 4.53 6.83
CA GLU A 7 12.50 4.02 5.97
C GLU A 7 11.95 2.97 5.01
N ILE A 8 12.20 3.15 3.72
CA ILE A 8 11.63 2.30 2.69
C ILE A 8 12.64 1.27 2.21
N ASN A 9 12.28 0.00 2.37
CA ASN A 9 12.97 -1.10 1.71
C ASN A 9 11.91 -1.80 0.86
N PRO A 10 11.98 -1.71 -0.46
CA PRO A 10 10.91 -2.25 -1.31
C PRO A 10 10.72 -3.76 -1.16
N PHE A 11 11.75 -4.47 -0.76
CA PHE A 11 11.67 -5.92 -0.62
C PHE A 11 11.16 -6.36 0.74
N ASP A 12 11.06 -5.42 1.68
CA ASP A 12 10.66 -5.74 3.04
C ASP A 12 9.97 -4.52 3.63
N LEU A 13 8.70 -4.35 3.29
CA LEU A 13 7.96 -3.15 3.57
C LEU A 13 6.72 -3.45 4.37
N TRP A 14 6.53 -2.72 5.46
CA TRP A 14 5.30 -2.80 6.23
C TRP A 14 4.42 -1.60 5.97
N ILE A 15 3.12 -1.84 5.87
CA ILE A 15 2.13 -0.77 5.78
C ILE A 15 1.18 -0.93 6.96
N TRP A 16 1.01 0.17 7.70
CA TRP A 16 0.19 0.22 8.90
C TRP A 16 -0.95 1.19 8.69
N LEU A 17 -2.13 0.82 9.16
CA LEU A 17 -3.30 1.69 9.11
C LEU A 17 -3.90 1.81 10.49
N GLU A 18 -4.32 3.04 10.84
CA GLU A 18 -5.12 3.25 12.03
C GLU A 18 -6.51 3.70 11.62
N PHE A 19 -7.53 3.01 12.10
CA PHE A 19 -8.92 3.35 11.84
C PHE A 19 -9.46 4.21 12.97
N SER A 20 -10.51 4.98 12.69
CA SER A 20 -11.10 5.82 13.74
C SER A 20 -11.77 5.00 14.83
N THR A 21 -12.25 3.81 14.49
CA THR A 21 -12.83 2.87 15.45
C THR A 21 -12.35 1.48 15.10
N ILE A 22 -12.59 0.52 15.99
CA ILE A 22 -12.27 -0.87 15.68
C ILE A 22 -13.04 -1.28 14.44
N PRO A 23 -12.36 -1.73 13.37
CA PRO A 23 -13.03 -2.01 12.11
C PRO A 23 -13.95 -3.22 12.23
N SER A 24 -15.12 -3.11 11.61
CA SER A 24 -16.04 -4.23 11.49
C SER A 24 -15.48 -5.24 10.49
N GLN A 25 -16.08 -6.42 10.46
CA GLN A 25 -15.68 -7.45 9.52
C GLN A 25 -15.82 -6.96 8.08
N GLN A 26 -16.87 -6.24 7.80
CA GLN A 26 -17.08 -5.69 6.45
C GLN A 26 -16.07 -4.63 6.11
N GLU A 27 -15.71 -3.79 7.06
CA GLU A 27 -14.69 -2.77 6.84
C GLU A 27 -13.32 -3.38 6.60
N LYS A 28 -12.98 -4.44 7.34
CA LYS A 28 -11.75 -5.16 7.09
C LYS A 28 -11.72 -5.72 5.67
N GLN A 29 -12.85 -6.25 5.22
CA GLN A 29 -12.95 -6.83 3.90
C GLN A 29 -12.74 -5.78 2.82
N TYR A 30 -13.33 -4.59 2.98
CA TYR A 30 -13.11 -3.50 2.02
C TYR A 30 -11.63 -3.15 1.90
N VAL A 31 -10.96 -3.00 3.04
CA VAL A 31 -9.56 -2.64 3.05
C VAL A 31 -8.73 -3.73 2.37
N GLU A 32 -8.98 -4.98 2.73
CA GLU A 32 -8.21 -6.07 2.18
C GLU A 32 -8.41 -6.20 0.68
N GLU A 33 -9.62 -5.95 0.19
CA GLU A 33 -9.88 -6.01 -1.24
C GLU A 33 -9.13 -4.93 -2.01
N VAL A 34 -9.02 -3.74 -1.43
CA VAL A 34 -8.25 -2.68 -2.07
C VAL A 34 -6.79 -3.09 -2.19
N PHE A 35 -6.21 -3.59 -1.11
CA PHE A 35 -4.81 -4.02 -1.14
C PHE A 35 -4.60 -5.22 -2.05
N ASN A 36 -5.50 -6.19 -2.02
CA ASN A 36 -5.37 -7.36 -2.87
C ASN A 36 -5.44 -7.00 -4.35
N SER A 37 -6.34 -6.12 -4.72
CA SER A 37 -6.46 -5.66 -6.10
C SER A 37 -5.21 -4.92 -6.55
N TRP A 38 -4.75 -4.01 -5.70
CA TRP A 38 -3.53 -3.26 -5.97
C TRP A 38 -2.33 -4.18 -6.14
N PHE A 39 -2.17 -5.13 -5.23
CA PHE A 39 -1.05 -6.05 -5.29
C PHE A 39 -1.12 -6.94 -6.53
N TYR A 40 -2.32 -7.42 -6.85
CA TYR A 40 -2.51 -8.25 -8.02
C TYR A 40 -2.09 -7.53 -9.30
N LEU A 41 -2.51 -6.28 -9.44
CA LEU A 41 -2.12 -5.47 -10.58
C LEU A 41 -0.61 -5.24 -10.60
N GLY A 42 -0.03 -5.04 -9.42
CA GLY A 42 1.42 -4.88 -9.32
C GLY A 42 2.18 -6.13 -9.74
N LYS A 43 1.63 -7.30 -9.46
CA LYS A 43 2.24 -8.54 -9.92
C LYS A 43 2.23 -8.66 -11.44
N LEU A 44 1.27 -8.02 -12.07
CA LEU A 44 1.17 -8.02 -13.53
C LEU A 44 1.98 -6.91 -14.18
N GLY A 45 2.68 -6.12 -13.38
CA GLY A 45 3.53 -5.06 -13.92
C GLY A 45 2.80 -3.79 -14.30
N ALA A 46 1.61 -3.58 -13.74
CA ALA A 46 0.80 -2.42 -14.11
C ALA A 46 1.36 -1.11 -13.60
N PHE A 47 2.12 -1.13 -12.52
CA PHE A 47 2.51 0.08 -11.81
C PHE A 47 3.98 0.45 -12.03
N ASN A 48 4.47 0.31 -13.22
CA ASN A 48 5.78 0.86 -13.51
C ASN A 48 5.61 2.09 -14.41
N ALA A 49 6.50 3.04 -14.24
CA ALA A 49 6.38 4.33 -14.93
C ALA A 49 6.39 4.18 -16.44
N GLU A 50 7.18 3.25 -16.92
CA GLU A 50 7.29 3.04 -18.35
C GLU A 50 5.99 2.54 -18.95
N ASN A 51 5.36 1.61 -18.25
CA ASN A 51 4.09 1.06 -18.69
C ASN A 51 2.98 2.10 -18.69
N LEU A 52 2.94 2.92 -17.65
CA LEU A 52 1.95 4.00 -17.57
C LEU A 52 2.16 5.05 -18.63
N GLN A 53 3.42 5.33 -18.95
CA GLN A 53 3.74 6.27 -20.00
C GLN A 53 3.22 5.80 -21.35
N VAL A 54 3.37 4.53 -21.63
CA VAL A 54 2.88 3.97 -22.89
C VAL A 54 1.36 4.12 -22.97
N GLN A 55 0.68 3.89 -21.86
CA GLN A 55 -0.78 4.05 -21.83
C GLN A 55 -1.20 5.49 -22.09
N GLU A 56 -0.48 6.43 -21.53
CA GLU A 56 -0.83 7.84 -21.66
C GLU A 56 -0.58 8.38 -23.07
N THR A 57 0.44 7.91 -23.72
CA THR A 57 0.80 8.44 -25.03
C THR A 57 0.09 7.73 -26.16
N GLY A 58 -0.60 6.63 -25.88
CA GLY A 58 -1.50 6.02 -26.82
C GLY A 58 -0.90 4.97 -27.71
N LEU A 59 -1.63 4.65 -28.75
CA LEU A 59 -1.35 3.49 -29.58
C LEU A 59 -0.02 3.56 -30.34
N GLU A 60 0.34 4.74 -30.79
CA GLU A 60 1.56 4.86 -31.58
C GLU A 60 2.77 4.43 -30.79
N LEU A 61 2.83 4.88 -29.56
CA LEU A 61 3.94 4.52 -28.71
C LEU A 61 3.88 3.05 -28.33
N SER A 62 2.70 2.52 -28.13
CA SER A 62 2.53 1.11 -27.88
C SER A 62 3.09 0.27 -29.01
N TYR A 63 2.83 0.70 -30.22
CA TYR A 63 3.36 0.01 -31.38
C TYR A 63 4.87 0.05 -31.43
N MET A 64 5.44 1.18 -31.15
CA MET A 64 6.89 1.34 -31.18
C MET A 64 7.56 0.50 -30.11
N ASN A 65 6.91 0.33 -28.99
CA ASN A 65 7.46 -0.43 -27.89
C ASN A 65 7.12 -1.90 -27.97
N TYR A 66 6.57 -2.30 -29.05
CA TYR A 66 6.26 -3.70 -29.24
C TYR A 66 7.51 -4.53 -29.38
N ASP A 67 8.61 -3.89 -29.81
CA ASP A 67 9.85 -4.64 -29.84
C ASP A 67 10.24 -4.98 -28.42
N SER A 68 11.10 -5.93 -28.28
CA SER A 68 11.32 -6.61 -27.04
C SER A 68 11.85 -5.76 -25.92
N GLN A 69 12.57 -4.69 -26.20
CA GLN A 69 13.27 -3.99 -25.12
C GLN A 69 12.36 -3.22 -24.19
N GLY A 70 11.50 -2.38 -24.75
CA GLY A 70 10.59 -1.61 -23.92
C GLY A 70 9.60 -2.49 -23.20
N TYR A 71 9.14 -3.52 -23.87
CA TYR A 71 8.19 -4.46 -23.29
C TYR A 71 8.81 -5.24 -22.14
N ASP A 72 10.02 -5.71 -22.33
CA ASP A 72 10.71 -6.46 -21.29
C ASP A 72 10.97 -5.64 -20.04
N LYS A 73 11.32 -4.38 -20.21
CA LYS A 73 11.51 -3.48 -19.09
C LYS A 73 10.24 -3.32 -18.29
N SER A 74 9.12 -3.14 -18.97
CA SER A 74 7.83 -2.99 -18.30
C SER A 74 7.47 -4.24 -17.49
N LEU A 75 7.77 -5.41 -18.05
CA LEU A 75 7.44 -6.64 -17.37
C LEU A 75 8.36 -6.96 -16.20
N LEU A 76 9.55 -6.36 -16.15
CA LEU A 76 10.47 -6.59 -15.06
C LEU A 76 10.10 -5.83 -13.79
N ALA A 77 9.24 -4.82 -13.89
CA ALA A 77 8.83 -4.04 -12.74
C ALA A 77 7.61 -4.68 -12.09
N LEU A 78 7.83 -5.72 -11.32
CA LEU A 78 6.78 -6.55 -10.74
C LEU A 78 6.86 -6.58 -9.23
N MET A 79 5.69 -6.62 -8.59
CA MET A 79 5.62 -6.94 -7.17
C MET A 79 5.83 -8.43 -6.98
N HIS A 80 6.41 -8.82 -5.84
CA HIS A 80 6.77 -10.20 -5.58
C HIS A 80 5.80 -10.91 -4.65
N ASN A 81 5.49 -10.32 -3.50
CA ASN A 81 4.74 -11.05 -2.50
C ASN A 81 4.05 -10.12 -1.52
N MET A 82 3.02 -10.62 -0.84
CA MET A 82 2.41 -9.88 0.26
C MET A 82 2.03 -10.87 1.36
N GLY A 83 2.06 -10.37 2.59
CA GLY A 83 1.66 -11.16 3.73
C GLY A 83 0.16 -11.09 3.94
N GLU A 84 -0.27 -11.51 5.12
CA GLU A 84 -1.67 -11.45 5.49
C GLU A 84 -1.87 -10.26 6.42
N PHE A 85 -3.09 -9.72 6.38
CA PHE A 85 -3.43 -8.63 7.26
C PHE A 85 -3.51 -9.09 8.70
N GLU A 86 -2.97 -8.28 9.60
CA GLU A 86 -3.05 -8.48 11.03
C GLU A 86 -3.76 -7.29 11.64
N TYR A 87 -4.59 -7.53 12.65
CA TYR A 87 -5.40 -6.50 13.27
C TYR A 87 -5.23 -6.53 14.79
N GLU A 88 -5.17 -5.33 15.38
CA GLU A 88 -5.13 -5.20 16.83
C GLU A 88 -5.78 -3.88 17.18
N GLY A 89 -6.95 -3.94 17.87
CA GLY A 89 -7.68 -2.72 18.20
C GLY A 89 -8.06 -1.94 16.96
N THR A 90 -7.65 -0.69 16.91
CA THR A 90 -7.93 0.17 15.77
C THR A 90 -6.85 0.14 14.70
N TRP A 91 -5.89 -0.75 14.84
CA TRP A 91 -4.76 -0.82 13.92
C TRP A 91 -4.80 -2.07 13.05
N ALA A 92 -4.27 -1.92 11.85
CA ALA A 92 -4.04 -3.03 10.93
C ALA A 92 -2.65 -2.88 10.33
N ARG A 93 -2.06 -3.97 9.92
CA ARG A 93 -0.78 -3.94 9.22
C ARG A 93 -0.68 -5.11 8.27
N CYS A 94 0.15 -4.94 7.25
CA CYS A 94 0.41 -5.98 6.28
C CYS A 94 1.80 -5.79 5.69
N TRP A 95 2.47 -6.89 5.44
CA TRP A 95 3.82 -6.89 4.89
C TRP A 95 3.77 -7.07 3.37
N PHE A 96 4.71 -6.39 2.69
CA PHE A 96 4.81 -6.44 1.23
C PHE A 96 6.24 -6.56 0.78
N ASP A 97 6.44 -7.35 -0.26
CA ASP A 97 7.66 -7.35 -1.06
C ASP A 97 7.26 -6.75 -2.41
N LEU A 98 7.57 -5.48 -2.59
CA LEU A 98 7.18 -4.77 -3.81
C LEU A 98 8.05 -5.11 -5.00
N GLY A 99 9.11 -5.88 -4.74
CA GLY A 99 10.00 -6.30 -5.81
C GLY A 99 10.62 -5.13 -6.53
N THR A 100 10.51 -5.14 -7.83
CA THR A 100 11.12 -4.11 -8.67
C THR A 100 10.09 -3.10 -9.18
N SER A 101 8.89 -3.08 -8.60
CA SER A 101 7.89 -2.10 -9.03
C SER A 101 8.33 -0.69 -8.67
N ASP A 102 7.84 0.29 -9.44
CA ASP A 102 8.21 1.68 -9.24
C ASP A 102 7.50 2.31 -8.07
N ALA A 103 8.07 3.40 -7.58
CA ALA A 103 7.51 4.13 -6.45
C ALA A 103 6.09 4.62 -6.72
N ILE A 104 5.71 4.77 -7.98
CA ILE A 104 4.36 5.20 -8.31
C ILE A 104 3.30 4.23 -7.78
N ALA A 105 3.69 2.98 -7.54
CA ALA A 105 2.77 2.01 -6.94
C ALA A 105 2.27 2.48 -5.57
N LEU A 106 3.14 3.13 -4.80
CA LEU A 106 2.76 3.64 -3.49
C LEU A 106 1.78 4.81 -3.60
N ASP A 107 1.97 5.68 -4.58
CA ASP A 107 1.03 6.78 -4.80
C ASP A 107 -0.36 6.24 -5.12
N LEU A 108 -0.43 5.17 -5.87
CA LEU A 108 -1.71 4.61 -6.26
C LEU A 108 -2.45 3.97 -5.09
N ILE A 109 -1.74 3.26 -4.22
CA ILE A 109 -2.41 2.69 -3.05
C ILE A 109 -2.83 3.80 -2.07
N ILE A 110 -2.02 4.84 -1.93
CA ILE A 110 -2.37 5.96 -1.07
C ILE A 110 -3.65 6.62 -1.56
N ASN A 111 -3.74 6.87 -2.86
CA ASN A 111 -4.93 7.51 -3.43
C ASN A 111 -6.17 6.62 -3.29
N ALA A 112 -6.01 5.32 -3.49
CA ALA A 112 -7.13 4.40 -3.33
C ALA A 112 -7.62 4.37 -1.88
N LEU A 113 -6.69 4.39 -0.93
CA LEU A 113 -7.06 4.39 0.49
C LEU A 113 -7.70 5.70 0.91
N LYS A 114 -7.25 6.83 0.34
CA LYS A 114 -7.90 8.11 0.60
C LYS A 114 -9.35 8.09 0.16
N GLN A 115 -9.60 7.54 -1.01
CA GLN A 115 -10.96 7.46 -1.52
C GLN A 115 -11.80 6.53 -0.66
N LEU A 116 -11.26 5.39 -0.28
CA LEU A 116 -11.95 4.46 0.61
C LEU A 116 -12.26 5.13 1.94
N SER A 117 -11.32 5.92 2.46
CA SER A 117 -11.47 6.58 3.74
C SER A 117 -12.59 7.62 3.72
N GLU A 118 -12.80 8.26 2.57
CA GLU A 118 -13.85 9.25 2.45
C GLU A 118 -15.23 8.65 2.33
N GLU A 119 -15.34 7.43 1.83
CA GLU A 119 -16.64 6.89 1.47
C GLU A 119 -17.10 5.72 2.32
N TYR A 120 -16.19 4.90 2.81
CA TYR A 120 -16.59 3.63 3.42
C TYR A 120 -15.99 3.34 4.78
N VAL A 121 -14.70 3.59 4.98
CA VAL A 121 -13.99 3.19 6.18
C VAL A 121 -13.05 4.30 6.58
N THR A 122 -13.30 4.96 7.69
CA THR A 122 -12.47 6.10 8.09
C THR A 122 -11.10 5.64 8.54
N ILE A 123 -10.07 6.04 7.80
CA ILE A 123 -8.69 5.74 8.10
C ILE A 123 -8.04 7.04 8.60
N GLU A 124 -7.53 7.00 9.81
CA GLU A 124 -6.91 8.19 10.42
C GLU A 124 -5.47 8.34 9.99
N GLN A 125 -4.72 7.25 9.99
CA GLN A 125 -3.30 7.30 9.71
C GLN A 125 -2.88 6.15 8.82
N LEU A 126 -1.85 6.42 8.01
CA LEU A 126 -1.23 5.45 7.14
C LEU A 126 0.28 5.59 7.27
N TYR A 127 0.95 4.56 7.74
CA TYR A 127 2.41 4.53 7.84
C TYR A 127 2.94 3.54 6.81
N ILE A 128 3.92 3.98 6.01
CA ILE A 128 4.49 3.15 4.96
C ILE A 128 5.98 3.04 5.20
N GLY A 129 6.46 1.80 5.38
CA GLY A 129 7.87 1.51 5.60
C GLY A 129 8.15 1.17 7.05
N GLY A 130 9.44 0.95 7.33
CA GLY A 130 9.88 0.57 8.66
C GLY A 130 9.78 -0.92 8.90
N GLU A 131 10.07 -1.30 10.12
CA GLU A 131 10.10 -2.70 10.50
C GLU A 131 8.82 -3.11 11.20
N ASN A 132 8.68 -4.40 11.41
CA ASN A 132 7.55 -4.93 12.15
C ASN A 132 7.79 -4.67 13.64
N GLU A 133 7.10 -3.67 14.16
CA GLU A 133 7.24 -3.26 15.54
C GLU A 133 6.05 -3.75 16.36
N ASP A 134 6.14 -3.56 17.67
CA ASP A 134 5.00 -3.83 18.52
C ASP A 134 3.84 -2.92 18.13
N TRP A 135 2.63 -3.40 18.40
CA TRP A 135 1.44 -2.63 18.08
C TRP A 135 1.42 -1.32 18.87
N PRO A 136 1.13 -0.20 18.20
CA PRO A 136 1.06 1.07 18.91
C PRO A 136 0.04 1.09 20.05
N ILE A 137 -1.02 0.32 19.91
CA ILE A 137 -2.03 0.29 20.96
C ILE A 137 -1.47 -0.36 22.22
N GLU A 138 -0.60 -1.35 22.10
CA GLU A 138 0.05 -1.93 23.24
C GLU A 138 0.94 -0.96 23.95
N GLU A 139 1.70 -0.21 23.17
CA GLU A 139 2.53 0.84 23.73
C GLU A 139 1.71 1.86 24.47
N SER A 140 0.60 2.25 23.89
CA SER A 140 -0.29 3.22 24.49
C SER A 140 -0.86 2.71 25.80
N GLU A 141 -1.19 1.44 25.84
CA GLU A 141 -1.77 0.84 27.05
C GLU A 141 -0.75 0.65 28.15
N SER A 142 0.47 0.37 27.79
CA SER A 142 1.51 0.18 28.78
C SER A 142 2.00 1.48 29.36
N ARG A 143 1.79 2.61 28.68
CA ARG A 143 2.11 3.91 29.21
C ARG A 143 0.99 4.39 30.10
N PRO A 144 1.29 5.04 31.17
CA PRO A 144 0.25 5.66 31.95
C PRO A 144 -0.50 6.63 31.07
N SER A 145 -1.80 6.53 31.13
CA SER A 145 -2.62 7.27 30.18
C SER A 145 -2.46 8.75 30.25
N PHE A 146 -1.95 9.24 31.38
CA PHE A 146 -1.79 10.61 31.51
C PHE A 146 -0.78 11.19 30.58
N ILE A 147 0.00 10.36 29.98
CA ILE A 147 1.04 10.86 29.13
C ILE A 147 0.48 11.52 27.95
N TYR A 148 -0.63 11.02 27.51
CA TYR A 148 -1.11 11.63 26.40
C TYR A 148 -2.39 12.24 26.51
N ASP A 149 -2.72 12.29 27.38
CA ASP A 149 -3.72 12.89 27.41
C ASP A 149 -3.71 13.98 27.20
N ASN A 150 -3.32 13.93 26.91
CA ASN A 150 -3.15 14.81 26.60
C ASN A 150 -3.42 14.98 25.90
#